data_479c1d9c615aa8d80ca36ef249439463
#
_entry.id   479c1d9c615aa8d80ca36ef249439463
#
_cell.length_a   1.000
_cell.length_b   1.000
_cell.length_c   1.000
_cell.angle_alpha   90.00
_cell.angle_beta   90.00
_cell.angle_gamma   90.00
#
_symmetry.space_group_name_H-M   'P 1'
#
loop_
_entity.id
_entity.type
_entity.pdbx_description
1 polymer ?
#
loop_
_entity_poly.entity_id
_entity_poly.type
_entity_poly.pdbx_seq_one_letter_code
_entity_poly.pdbx_strand_id
1 'polypeptide(L)' 'MEDEFWQALTEIAKRRGVSRTQVVREVEERRTVHNLSSALRVFILEHYRKHSRS' A
#
# COMPACT_ATOMS: atom_id res chain seq x y z
N MET A 1 9.92 13.22 1.72
CA MET A 1 9.07 13.37 1.86
C MET A 1 8.24 12.35 2.34
N GLU A 2 7.65 11.66 2.00
CA GLU A 2 6.75 10.82 2.55
C GLU A 2 7.39 9.62 3.09
N ASP A 3 8.29 9.77 4.03
CA ASP A 3 8.88 8.63 4.71
C ASP A 3 7.82 7.77 5.33
N GLU A 4 6.81 8.41 5.89
CA GLU A 4 5.73 7.66 6.52
C GLU A 4 5.00 6.81 5.50
N PHE A 5 4.85 7.35 4.31
CA PHE A 5 4.18 6.62 3.25
C PHE A 5 4.96 5.36 2.90
N TRP A 6 6.27 5.52 2.72
CA TRP A 6 7.11 4.39 2.35
C TRP A 6 7.26 3.40 3.48
N GLN A 7 7.25 3.88 4.71
CA GLN A 7 7.32 2.99 5.86
C GLN A 7 6.07 2.14 5.94
N ALA A 8 4.92 2.74 5.69
CA ALA A 8 3.67 2.00 5.71
C ALA A 8 3.69 0.91 4.66
N LEU A 9 4.17 1.25 3.48
CA LEU A 9 4.24 0.31 2.39
C LEU A 9 5.18 -0.84 2.74
N THR A 10 6.31 -0.50 3.34
CA THR A 10 7.27 -1.52 3.74
C THR A 10 6.67 -2.47 4.77
N GLU A 11 5.93 -1.91 5.70
CA GLU A 11 5.34 -2.73 6.73
C GLU A 11 4.29 -3.68 6.17
N ILE A 12 3.50 -3.19 5.24
CA ILE A 12 2.51 -4.04 4.60
C ILE A 12 3.18 -5.17 3.85
N ALA A 13 4.26 -4.85 3.15
CA ALA A 13 4.99 -5.87 2.40
C ALA A 13 5.55 -6.94 3.34
N LYS A 14 6.06 -6.49 4.46
CA LYS A 14 6.61 -7.42 5.43
C LYS A 14 5.55 -8.36 5.96
N ARG A 15 4.40 -7.83 6.27
CA ARG A 15 3.32 -8.64 6.80
C ARG A 15 2.87 -9.67 5.80
N ARG A 16 2.94 -9.32 4.53
CA ARG A 16 2.52 -10.24 3.49
C ARG A 16 3.63 -11.17 3.07
N GLY A 17 4.84 -10.91 3.51
CA GLY A 17 5.96 -11.74 3.12
C GLY A 17 6.42 -11.50 1.71
N VAL A 18 6.24 -10.29 1.21
CA VAL A 18 6.65 -9.96 -0.14
C VAL A 18 7.46 -8.67 -0.12
N SER A 19 7.99 -8.29 -1.25
CA SER A 19 8.77 -7.06 -1.34
C SER A 19 7.84 -5.89 -1.62
N ARG A 20 8.38 -4.69 -1.42
CA ARG A 20 7.61 -3.50 -1.72
C ARG A 20 7.26 -3.45 -3.20
N THR A 21 8.19 -3.86 -4.02
CA THR A 21 7.95 -3.87 -5.46
C THR A 21 6.75 -4.74 -5.78
N GLN A 22 6.64 -5.86 -5.09
CA GLN A 22 5.52 -6.75 -5.31
C GLN A 22 4.20 -6.07 -4.95
N VAL A 23 4.19 -5.35 -3.84
CA VAL A 23 2.98 -4.66 -3.42
C VAL A 23 2.60 -3.60 -4.43
N VAL A 24 3.59 -2.84 -4.89
CA VAL A 24 3.32 -1.80 -5.87
C VAL A 24 2.74 -2.41 -7.15
N ARG A 25 3.28 -3.54 -7.55
CA ARG A 25 2.79 -4.20 -8.74
C ARG A 25 1.33 -4.61 -8.59
N GLU A 26 1.00 -5.16 -7.45
CA GLU A 26 -0.37 -5.57 -7.21
C GLU A 26 -1.32 -4.39 -7.31
N VAL A 27 -0.93 -3.29 -6.70
CA VAL A 27 -1.76 -2.10 -6.73
C VAL A 27 -1.91 -1.59 -8.16
N GLU A 28 -0.82 -1.65 -8.88
CA GLU A 28 -0.82 -1.18 -10.25
C GLU A 28 -1.81 -1.97 -11.10
N GLU A 29 -1.87 -3.25 -10.88
CA GLU A 29 -2.75 -4.10 -11.66
C GLU A 29 -4.21 -3.91 -11.29
N ARG A 30 -4.45 -3.51 -10.04
CA ARG A 30 -5.82 -3.38 -9.57
C ARG A 30 -6.30 -1.95 -9.54
N ARG A 31 -5.44 -1.02 -9.84
CA ARG A 31 -5.83 0.38 -9.69
C ARG A 31 -6.90 0.75 -10.68
N THR A 32 -7.82 1.56 -10.19
CA THR A 32 -8.87 2.07 -11.04
C THR A 32 -8.74 3.56 -11.24
N VAL A 33 -7.66 4.15 -10.72
CA VAL A 33 -7.42 5.58 -10.88
C VAL A 33 -6.18 5.75 -11.74
N HIS A 34 -6.04 6.91 -12.33
CA HIS A 34 -4.91 7.17 -13.21
C HIS A 34 -3.61 7.28 -12.46
N ASN A 35 -3.68 7.84 -11.28
CA ASN A 35 -2.48 8.16 -10.53
C ASN A 35 -2.07 7.01 -9.63
N LEU A 36 -0.90 6.48 -9.86
CA LEU A 36 -0.41 5.36 -9.06
C LEU A 36 -0.23 5.78 -7.59
N SER A 37 0.22 6.99 -7.37
CA SER A 37 0.39 7.47 -6.01
C SER A 37 -0.92 7.46 -5.25
N SER A 38 -1.97 7.90 -5.90
CA SER A 38 -3.28 7.90 -5.29
C SER A 38 -3.75 6.49 -5.01
N ALA A 39 -3.50 5.58 -5.93
CA ALA A 39 -3.89 4.20 -5.76
C ALA A 39 -3.17 3.57 -4.58
N LEU A 40 -1.88 3.84 -4.44
CA LEU A 40 -1.11 3.33 -3.32
C LEU A 40 -1.62 3.89 -2.01
N ARG A 41 -1.96 5.16 -2.01
CA ARG A 41 -2.45 5.80 -0.81
C ARG A 41 -3.75 5.16 -0.35
N VAL A 42 -4.65 4.91 -1.28
CA VAL A 42 -5.91 4.28 -0.96
C VAL A 42 -5.67 2.85 -0.47
N PHE A 43 -4.75 2.16 -1.11
CA PHE A 43 -4.42 0.81 -0.73
C PHE A 43 -3.95 0.75 0.73
N ILE A 44 -3.06 1.66 1.09
CA ILE A 44 -2.54 1.71 2.44
C ILE A 44 -3.65 2.05 3.43
N LEU A 45 -4.48 2.98 3.07
CA LEU A 45 -5.56 3.40 3.95
C LEU A 45 -6.51 2.23 4.20
N GLU A 46 -6.86 1.51 3.18
CA GLU A 46 -7.76 0.38 3.33
C GLU A 46 -7.13 -0.70 4.17
N HIS A 47 -5.83 -0.90 4.00
CA HIS A 47 -5.14 -1.90 4.78
C HIS A 47 -5.25 -1.60 6.27
N TYR A 48 -5.02 -0.35 6.63
CA TYR A 48 -5.05 0.03 8.03
C TYR A 48 -6.46 0.02 8.59
N ARG A 49 -7.42 0.36 7.78
CA ARG A 49 -8.80 0.33 8.24
C ARG A 49 -9.22 -1.09 8.55
N LYS A 50 -8.77 -2.03 7.75
CA LYS A 50 -9.11 -3.41 7.99
C LYS A 50 -8.45 -3.96 9.22
N HIS A 51 -7.22 -3.57 9.45
CA HIS A 51 -6.45 -4.19 10.51
C HIS A 51 -6.46 -3.43 11.83
N SER A 52 -6.90 -2.19 11.79
CA SER A 52 -6.91 -1.46 13.04
C SER A 52 -8.32 -1.19 13.52
N ARG A 53 -9.25 -2.02 13.11
CA ARG A 53 -10.54 -1.77 13.64
C ARG A 53 -10.54 -2.22 15.05
N SER A 54 -11.18 -1.67 15.83
CA SER A 54 -11.10 -2.06 17.24
C SER A 54 -12.39 -2.57 17.74
#